data_081a5f28c911fef5e295d3a5e6a9fe4b
#
_entry.id   081a5f28c911fef5e295d3a5e6a9fe4b
#
_cell.length_a   1.000
_cell.length_b   1.000
_cell.length_c   1.000
_cell.angle_alpha   90.00
_cell.angle_beta   90.00
_cell.angle_gamma   90.00
#
_symmetry.space_group_name_H-M   'P 1'
#
loop_
_entity.id
_entity.type
_entity.pdbx_description
1 polymer ?
#
loop_
_entity_poly.entity_id
_entity_poly.type
_entity_poly.pdbx_seq_one_letter_code
_entity_poly.pdbx_strand_id
1 'polypeptide(L)'
;MNIRKVDTFSGHRDSVYTIISDKTGHGFYSAGADGFVIQWDLQKPDLGKLVARAGTSVYALALHESSQSMWIGQNFEGIQLLNTQDNKIEKTSKITNSTIFDIRFAADKALIALGDGVVVVMDIPSFAVQRHIKIAGKSIRSIAVNIETNEFATGDSDCNIHIFDLDGFKLKKTIQAHTNSVFSVKYSPDGKYLFTTGRDAHLKIWDVNDAYGIVVDIPAHMYAINDVTFSPDRSLFATCSMDKSIKVWDMSTFKLKKIIDRARHAGHGTSVNKLLWTGFENQLISCSDDRMISVWEVA
;
A
#
# COMPACT_ATOMS: atom_id res chain seq x y z
N MET A 1 8.25 24.85 1.12
CA MET A 1 7.37 23.74 1.54
C MET A 1 6.99 23.94 3.00
N ASN A 2 5.75 24.16 3.25
CA ASN A 2 5.15 24.19 4.58
C ASN A 2 4.32 22.92 4.76
N ILE A 3 4.33 22.32 5.95
CA ILE A 3 3.51 21.14 6.26
C ILE A 3 2.78 21.43 7.57
N ARG A 4 1.47 21.26 7.54
CA ARG A 4 0.58 21.48 8.67
C ARG A 4 -0.31 20.26 8.87
N LYS A 5 -0.46 19.81 10.11
CA LYS A 5 -1.50 18.85 10.46
C LYS A 5 -2.87 19.52 10.36
N VAL A 6 -3.73 18.99 9.53
CA VAL A 6 -5.08 19.54 9.32
C VAL A 6 -6.06 18.88 10.27
N ASP A 7 -5.96 17.55 10.39
CA ASP A 7 -6.93 16.78 11.14
C ASP A 7 -6.36 15.46 11.69
N THR A 8 -7.13 14.83 12.54
CA THR A 8 -6.86 13.49 13.09
C THR A 8 -8.16 12.73 13.23
N PHE A 9 -8.28 11.60 12.54
CA PHE A 9 -9.45 10.74 12.62
C PHE A 9 -9.23 9.62 13.62
N SER A 10 -10.23 9.37 14.45
CA SER A 10 -10.29 8.33 15.47
C SER A 10 -11.51 7.44 15.27
N GLY A 11 -11.41 6.17 15.62
CA GLY A 11 -12.54 5.22 15.48
C GLY A 11 -12.10 3.76 15.43
N HIS A 12 -10.85 3.51 15.05
CA HIS A 12 -10.24 2.20 15.18
C HIS A 12 -9.94 1.85 16.65
N ARG A 13 -10.12 0.59 17.00
CA ARG A 13 -9.86 0.07 18.35
C ARG A 13 -8.46 -0.49 18.54
N ASP A 14 -7.76 -0.69 17.41
CA ASP A 14 -6.39 -1.22 17.36
C ASP A 14 -5.63 -0.61 16.19
N SER A 15 -4.38 -1.05 15.96
CA SER A 15 -3.47 -0.57 14.91
C SER A 15 -4.14 -0.49 13.54
N VAL A 16 -3.95 0.62 12.83
CA VAL A 16 -4.45 0.80 11.46
C VAL A 16 -3.33 0.43 10.48
N TYR A 17 -3.58 -0.54 9.62
CA TYR A 17 -2.56 -1.11 8.75
C TYR A 17 -2.64 -0.64 7.31
N THR A 18 -3.82 -0.28 6.83
CA THR A 18 -4.01 0.10 5.43
C THR A 18 -5.02 1.22 5.27
N ILE A 19 -4.78 2.07 4.28
CA ILE A 19 -5.66 3.13 3.81
C ILE A 19 -5.67 3.13 2.28
N ILE A 20 -6.84 3.32 1.68
CA ILE A 20 -7.02 3.45 0.23
C ILE A 20 -7.98 4.60 -0.09
N SER A 21 -7.78 5.27 -1.22
CA SER A 21 -8.71 6.28 -1.72
C SER A 21 -10.04 5.65 -2.10
N ASP A 22 -11.12 6.39 -1.92
CA ASP A 22 -12.38 6.10 -2.57
C ASP A 22 -12.44 6.77 -3.96
N LYS A 23 -13.54 6.58 -4.67
CA LYS A 23 -13.75 7.16 -6.01
C LYS A 23 -14.24 8.60 -6.00
N THR A 24 -14.57 9.17 -4.84
CA THR A 24 -15.07 10.55 -4.75
C THR A 24 -13.94 11.58 -4.81
N GLY A 25 -12.70 11.14 -4.57
CA GLY A 25 -11.52 11.98 -4.51
C GLY A 25 -11.31 12.69 -3.16
N HIS A 26 -12.36 12.81 -2.34
CA HIS A 26 -12.28 13.37 -0.97
C HIS A 26 -12.57 12.33 0.12
N GLY A 27 -12.92 11.10 -0.25
CA GLY A 27 -13.13 10.00 0.69
C GLY A 27 -12.00 8.99 0.66
N PHE A 28 -11.90 8.20 1.73
CA PHE A 28 -10.97 7.08 1.82
C PHE A 28 -11.50 6.00 2.76
N TYR A 29 -10.92 4.81 2.62
CA TYR A 29 -11.19 3.69 3.53
C TYR A 29 -9.93 3.34 4.31
N SER A 30 -10.13 2.88 5.54
CA SER A 30 -9.06 2.33 6.40
C SER A 30 -9.43 0.97 6.95
N ALA A 31 -8.42 0.15 7.25
CA ALA A 31 -8.61 -1.11 7.97
C ALA A 31 -7.35 -1.46 8.80
N GLY A 32 -7.51 -2.37 9.76
CA GLY A 32 -6.42 -2.69 10.66
C GLY A 32 -6.60 -3.97 11.48
N ALA A 33 -5.97 -3.99 12.63
CA ALA A 33 -5.93 -5.13 13.54
C ALA A 33 -7.28 -5.48 14.16
N ASP A 34 -8.16 -4.49 14.33
CA ASP A 34 -9.51 -4.67 14.86
C ASP A 34 -10.51 -5.31 13.87
N GLY A 35 -10.06 -5.54 12.62
CA GLY A 35 -10.89 -6.09 11.54
C GLY A 35 -11.96 -5.13 11.03
N PHE A 36 -11.98 -3.88 11.48
CA PHE A 36 -12.93 -2.89 10.98
C PHE A 36 -12.48 -2.33 9.63
N VAL A 37 -13.44 -2.13 8.74
CA VAL A 37 -13.27 -1.33 7.53
C VAL A 37 -14.13 -0.09 7.70
N ILE A 38 -13.51 1.08 7.76
CA ILE A 38 -14.14 2.36 8.03
C ILE A 38 -14.00 3.27 6.82
N GLN A 39 -15.09 3.87 6.39
CA GLN A 39 -15.12 4.93 5.37
C GLN A 39 -15.05 6.30 6.05
N TRP A 40 -14.27 7.20 5.49
CA TRP A 40 -14.04 8.56 5.97
C TRP A 40 -14.28 9.57 4.86
N ASP A 41 -14.61 10.79 5.25
CA ASP A 41 -14.80 11.93 4.35
C ASP A 41 -13.95 13.11 4.82
N LEU A 42 -13.01 13.57 3.99
CA LEU A 42 -12.12 14.70 4.30
C LEU A 42 -12.85 16.03 4.43
N GLN A 43 -14.07 16.13 3.87
CA GLN A 43 -14.94 17.30 4.02
C GLN A 43 -15.72 17.28 5.35
N LYS A 44 -15.80 16.12 6.01
CA LYS A 44 -16.53 15.91 7.26
C LYS A 44 -15.65 15.17 8.25
N PRO A 45 -14.66 15.86 8.82
CA PRO A 45 -13.69 15.22 9.73
C PRO A 45 -14.37 14.48 10.87
N ASP A 46 -13.74 13.38 11.29
CA ASP A 46 -14.09 12.57 12.47
C ASP A 46 -15.48 11.89 12.44
N LEU A 47 -16.13 11.81 11.27
CA LEU A 47 -17.38 11.05 11.08
C LEU A 47 -17.10 9.76 10.29
N GLY A 48 -16.42 8.81 10.92
CA GLY A 48 -16.14 7.50 10.32
C GLY A 48 -17.40 6.62 10.26
N LYS A 49 -17.68 6.05 9.09
CA LYS A 49 -18.76 5.07 8.88
C LYS A 49 -18.17 3.67 8.79
N LEU A 50 -18.51 2.81 9.76
CA LEU A 50 -18.18 1.39 9.69
C LEU A 50 -18.94 0.74 8.52
N VAL A 51 -18.21 0.23 7.52
CA VAL A 51 -18.78 -0.36 6.29
C VAL A 51 -18.68 -1.89 6.27
N ALA A 52 -17.66 -2.45 6.95
CA ALA A 52 -17.54 -3.91 7.11
C ALA A 52 -16.80 -4.28 8.40
N ARG A 53 -16.98 -5.53 8.81
CA ARG A 53 -16.20 -6.19 9.88
C ARG A 53 -15.64 -7.51 9.36
N ALA A 54 -14.34 -7.62 9.31
CA ALA A 54 -13.64 -8.88 9.11
C ALA A 54 -13.50 -9.63 10.43
N GLY A 55 -13.46 -10.95 10.38
CA GLY A 55 -13.22 -11.80 11.56
C GLY A 55 -11.78 -11.73 12.07
N THR A 56 -10.85 -11.22 11.29
CA THR A 56 -9.42 -11.15 11.57
C THR A 56 -8.85 -9.80 11.14
N SER A 57 -7.56 -9.57 11.44
CA SER A 57 -6.83 -8.38 10.99
C SER A 57 -6.85 -8.24 9.46
N VAL A 58 -6.94 -7.00 8.98
CA VAL A 58 -6.94 -6.64 7.55
C VAL A 58 -5.71 -5.81 7.24
N TYR A 59 -4.79 -6.35 6.42
CA TYR A 59 -3.63 -5.63 5.89
C TYR A 59 -3.86 -5.11 4.47
N ALA A 60 -4.79 -5.71 3.73
CA ALA A 60 -5.00 -5.42 2.33
C ALA A 60 -6.45 -5.02 2.03
N LEU A 61 -6.61 -3.85 1.46
CA LEU A 61 -7.84 -3.37 0.82
C LEU A 61 -7.52 -2.99 -0.62
N ALA A 62 -8.43 -3.27 -1.54
CA ALA A 62 -8.33 -2.80 -2.91
C ALA A 62 -9.73 -2.45 -3.45
N LEU A 63 -9.86 -1.27 -4.06
CA LEU A 63 -11.10 -0.81 -4.67
C LEU A 63 -11.04 -1.07 -6.18
N HIS A 64 -11.96 -1.91 -6.68
CA HIS A 64 -12.15 -2.12 -8.11
C HIS A 64 -13.27 -1.21 -8.61
N GLU A 65 -12.89 -0.09 -9.20
CA GLU A 65 -13.81 1.02 -9.51
C GLU A 65 -14.91 0.63 -10.50
N SER A 66 -14.56 -0.09 -11.57
CA SER A 66 -15.51 -0.46 -12.62
C SER A 66 -16.62 -1.40 -12.13
N SER A 67 -16.36 -2.26 -11.17
CA SER A 67 -17.37 -3.14 -10.55
C SER A 67 -17.94 -2.58 -9.24
N GLN A 68 -17.49 -1.40 -8.80
CA GLN A 68 -17.90 -0.77 -7.54
C GLN A 68 -17.75 -1.68 -6.33
N SER A 69 -16.73 -2.53 -6.36
CA SER A 69 -16.47 -3.53 -5.33
C SER A 69 -15.15 -3.27 -4.61
N MET A 70 -15.18 -3.42 -3.29
CA MET A 70 -14.00 -3.44 -2.47
C MET A 70 -13.61 -4.88 -2.13
N TRP A 71 -12.35 -5.20 -2.37
CA TRP A 71 -11.75 -6.47 -2.02
C TRP A 71 -11.08 -6.33 -0.66
N ILE A 72 -11.53 -7.12 0.33
CA ILE A 72 -11.03 -7.12 1.70
C ILE A 72 -10.25 -8.40 1.94
N GLY A 73 -8.94 -8.28 2.13
CA GLY A 73 -8.07 -9.41 2.45
C GLY A 73 -8.13 -9.77 3.94
N GLN A 74 -8.80 -10.86 4.28
CA GLN A 74 -8.87 -11.38 5.65
C GLN A 74 -7.75 -12.39 5.88
N ASN A 75 -6.91 -12.13 6.86
CA ASN A 75 -5.84 -13.04 7.21
C ASN A 75 -6.37 -14.42 7.60
N PHE A 76 -5.75 -15.49 7.06
CA PHE A 76 -6.08 -16.90 7.29
C PHE A 76 -7.44 -17.37 6.77
N GLU A 77 -8.21 -16.48 6.14
CA GLU A 77 -9.54 -16.77 5.63
C GLU A 77 -9.62 -16.63 4.09
N GLY A 78 -9.25 -15.48 3.56
CA GLY A 78 -9.33 -15.22 2.13
C GLY A 78 -9.86 -13.83 1.81
N ILE A 79 -10.65 -13.74 0.74
CA ILE A 79 -11.17 -12.48 0.21
C ILE A 79 -12.66 -12.37 0.46
N GLN A 80 -13.09 -11.22 0.97
CA GLN A 80 -14.48 -10.77 0.92
C GLN A 80 -14.63 -9.68 -0.13
N LEU A 81 -15.70 -9.76 -0.89
CA LEU A 81 -16.12 -8.77 -1.86
C LEU A 81 -17.27 -7.95 -1.28
N LEU A 82 -17.03 -6.68 -1.03
CA LEU A 82 -18.01 -5.71 -0.52
C LEU A 82 -18.51 -4.83 -1.68
N ASN A 83 -19.81 -4.74 -1.87
CA ASN A 83 -20.40 -3.72 -2.73
C ASN A 83 -20.33 -2.35 -2.03
N THR A 84 -19.72 -1.36 -2.69
CA THR A 84 -19.49 -0.04 -2.09
C THR A 84 -20.72 0.90 -2.14
N GLN A 85 -21.81 0.50 -2.82
CA GLN A 85 -23.03 1.30 -2.87
C GLN A 85 -23.91 1.06 -1.64
N ASP A 86 -24.11 -0.22 -1.27
CA ASP A 86 -25.00 -0.59 -0.16
C ASP A 86 -24.26 -1.18 1.05
N ASN A 87 -22.92 -1.30 0.95
CA ASN A 87 -22.02 -1.88 1.97
C ASN A 87 -22.36 -3.32 2.36
N LYS A 88 -22.83 -4.13 1.39
CA LYS A 88 -23.10 -5.55 1.60
C LYS A 88 -21.97 -6.42 1.10
N ILE A 89 -21.66 -7.48 1.82
CA ILE A 89 -20.78 -8.55 1.35
C ILE A 89 -21.53 -9.37 0.30
N GLU A 90 -21.03 -9.37 -0.94
CA GLU A 90 -21.63 -10.11 -2.05
C GLU A 90 -21.05 -11.50 -2.21
N LYS A 91 -19.73 -11.63 -2.03
CA LYS A 91 -19.01 -12.88 -2.21
C LYS A 91 -17.91 -13.05 -1.16
N THR A 92 -17.61 -14.29 -0.86
CA THR A 92 -16.46 -14.68 -0.03
C THR A 92 -15.77 -15.88 -0.64
N SER A 93 -14.44 -15.87 -0.68
CA SER A 93 -13.65 -16.99 -1.17
C SER A 93 -12.49 -17.28 -0.23
N LYS A 94 -12.46 -18.49 0.32
CA LYS A 94 -11.33 -18.97 1.13
C LYS A 94 -10.21 -19.41 0.21
N ILE A 95 -9.22 -18.54 0.02
CA ILE A 95 -8.10 -18.77 -0.91
C ILE A 95 -6.80 -19.18 -0.22
N THR A 96 -6.72 -19.01 1.10
CA THR A 96 -5.48 -19.23 1.85
C THR A 96 -5.73 -19.48 3.33
N ASN A 97 -4.77 -20.15 3.98
CA ASN A 97 -4.63 -20.19 5.45
C ASN A 97 -3.43 -19.32 5.92
N SER A 98 -3.03 -18.34 5.12
CA SER A 98 -1.92 -17.44 5.38
C SER A 98 -2.38 -15.98 5.47
N THR A 99 -1.46 -15.10 5.85
CA THR A 99 -1.69 -13.65 5.86
C THR A 99 -1.83 -13.12 4.43
N ILE A 100 -2.75 -12.19 4.20
CA ILE A 100 -2.90 -11.47 2.94
C ILE A 100 -2.31 -10.06 3.13
N PHE A 101 -1.23 -9.75 2.42
CA PHE A 101 -0.49 -8.50 2.60
C PHE A 101 -0.83 -7.42 1.60
N ASP A 102 -1.17 -7.78 0.38
CA ASP A 102 -1.48 -6.80 -0.68
C ASP A 102 -2.42 -7.39 -1.72
N ILE A 103 -3.22 -6.54 -2.35
CA ILE A 103 -4.13 -6.87 -3.45
C ILE A 103 -3.98 -5.79 -4.51
N ARG A 104 -3.71 -6.20 -5.77
CA ARG A 104 -3.60 -5.31 -6.92
C ARG A 104 -4.41 -5.85 -8.09
N PHE A 105 -4.93 -4.92 -8.89
CA PHE A 105 -5.65 -5.28 -10.11
C PHE A 105 -4.79 -5.03 -11.34
N ALA A 106 -4.90 -5.94 -12.31
CA ALA A 106 -4.30 -5.84 -13.61
C ALA A 106 -5.33 -6.34 -14.64
N ALA A 107 -5.93 -5.44 -15.42
CA ALA A 107 -7.05 -5.72 -16.30
C ALA A 107 -8.19 -6.46 -15.56
N ASP A 108 -8.55 -7.67 -15.97
CA ASP A 108 -9.58 -8.52 -15.37
C ASP A 108 -9.05 -9.47 -14.25
N LYS A 109 -7.82 -9.27 -13.80
CA LYS A 109 -7.17 -10.11 -12.78
C LYS A 109 -6.90 -9.34 -11.48
N ALA A 110 -7.10 -10.04 -10.36
CA ALA A 110 -6.63 -9.62 -9.06
C ALA A 110 -5.39 -10.44 -8.66
N LEU A 111 -4.31 -9.76 -8.32
CA LEU A 111 -3.06 -10.34 -7.81
C LEU A 111 -3.04 -10.18 -6.29
N ILE A 112 -2.88 -11.27 -5.56
CA ILE A 112 -3.00 -11.30 -4.10
C ILE A 112 -1.71 -11.85 -3.49
N ALA A 113 -1.03 -11.02 -2.69
CA ALA A 113 0.23 -11.36 -2.03
C ALA A 113 0.00 -12.07 -0.70
N LEU A 114 0.59 -13.26 -0.54
CA LEU A 114 0.41 -14.10 0.64
C LEU A 114 1.67 -14.25 1.50
N GLY A 115 1.43 -14.52 2.78
CA GLY A 115 2.46 -14.74 3.80
C GLY A 115 3.27 -16.04 3.65
N ASP A 116 2.82 -16.96 2.84
CA ASP A 116 3.51 -18.22 2.54
C ASP A 116 4.38 -18.15 1.27
N GLY A 117 4.57 -16.97 0.69
CA GLY A 117 5.42 -16.77 -0.49
C GLY A 117 4.72 -17.06 -1.82
N VAL A 118 3.41 -17.05 -1.83
CA VAL A 118 2.58 -17.26 -3.01
C VAL A 118 1.93 -15.94 -3.44
N VAL A 119 1.78 -15.74 -4.74
CA VAL A 119 0.82 -14.81 -5.32
C VAL A 119 -0.33 -15.62 -5.92
N VAL A 120 -1.54 -15.33 -5.45
CA VAL A 120 -2.77 -15.88 -6.03
C VAL A 120 -3.27 -14.95 -7.12
N VAL A 121 -3.61 -15.51 -8.28
CA VAL A 121 -4.27 -14.80 -9.37
C VAL A 121 -5.75 -15.21 -9.38
N MET A 122 -6.63 -14.24 -9.21
CA MET A 122 -8.07 -14.42 -9.30
C MET A 122 -8.64 -13.69 -10.52
N ASP A 123 -9.62 -14.30 -11.15
CA ASP A 123 -10.43 -13.65 -12.17
C ASP A 123 -11.49 -12.77 -11.53
N ILE A 124 -11.53 -11.48 -11.90
CA ILE A 124 -12.41 -10.51 -11.25
C ILE A 124 -13.89 -10.79 -11.58
N PRO A 125 -14.29 -11.02 -12.86
CA PRO A 125 -15.70 -11.27 -13.18
C PRO A 125 -16.29 -12.53 -12.52
N SER A 126 -15.58 -13.65 -12.59
CA SER A 126 -16.06 -14.90 -12.00
C SER A 126 -15.77 -15.04 -10.51
N PHE A 127 -14.87 -14.21 -9.98
CA PHE A 127 -14.36 -14.30 -8.60
C PHE A 127 -13.71 -15.67 -8.29
N ALA A 128 -13.12 -16.31 -9.29
CA ALA A 128 -12.51 -17.62 -9.19
C ALA A 128 -10.99 -17.55 -9.16
N VAL A 129 -10.36 -18.42 -8.37
CA VAL A 129 -8.91 -18.60 -8.39
C VAL A 129 -8.50 -19.25 -9.70
N GLN A 130 -7.58 -18.61 -10.43
CA GLN A 130 -7.03 -19.14 -11.68
C GLN A 130 -5.66 -19.78 -11.49
N ARG A 131 -4.83 -19.21 -10.62
CA ARG A 131 -3.45 -19.65 -10.46
C ARG A 131 -2.90 -19.36 -9.08
N HIS A 132 -2.00 -20.22 -8.62
CA HIS A 132 -1.10 -19.99 -7.49
C HIS A 132 0.33 -19.96 -8.03
N ILE A 133 1.04 -18.87 -7.79
CA ILE A 133 2.43 -18.66 -8.23
C ILE A 133 3.30 -18.70 -6.98
N LYS A 134 4.04 -19.79 -6.75
CA LYS A 134 5.04 -19.86 -5.69
C LYS A 134 6.27 -19.07 -6.12
N ILE A 135 6.58 -17.99 -5.40
CA ILE A 135 7.65 -17.04 -5.74
C ILE A 135 8.83 -17.18 -4.80
N ALA A 136 8.57 -17.20 -3.49
CA ALA A 136 9.61 -17.15 -2.47
C ALA A 136 9.38 -18.19 -1.36
N GLY A 137 10.40 -18.40 -0.53
CA GLY A 137 10.31 -19.24 0.67
C GLY A 137 9.54 -18.57 1.81
N LYS A 138 9.55 -17.23 1.85
CA LYS A 138 8.88 -16.40 2.84
C LYS A 138 7.81 -15.50 2.20
N SER A 139 7.22 -14.63 3.03
CA SER A 139 6.08 -13.79 2.66
C SER A 139 6.36 -12.92 1.44
N ILE A 140 5.39 -12.83 0.52
CA ILE A 140 5.26 -11.73 -0.44
C ILE A 140 4.52 -10.60 0.28
N ARG A 141 5.17 -9.45 0.40
CA ARG A 141 4.70 -8.33 1.22
C ARG A 141 3.98 -7.25 0.45
N SER A 142 4.33 -7.08 -0.82
CA SER A 142 3.80 -6.01 -1.65
C SER A 142 3.84 -6.42 -3.12
N ILE A 143 2.89 -5.90 -3.89
CA ILE A 143 2.79 -6.03 -5.34
C ILE A 143 2.67 -4.64 -5.96
N ALA A 144 3.33 -4.41 -7.08
CA ALA A 144 3.13 -3.23 -7.92
C ALA A 144 2.88 -3.66 -9.37
N VAL A 145 1.96 -3.00 -10.05
CA VAL A 145 1.61 -3.28 -11.45
C VAL A 145 2.04 -2.10 -12.32
N ASN A 146 2.70 -2.39 -13.43
CA ASN A 146 3.02 -1.43 -14.49
C ASN A 146 2.36 -1.91 -15.79
N ILE A 147 1.28 -1.25 -16.17
CA ILE A 147 0.51 -1.59 -17.37
C ILE A 147 1.29 -1.22 -18.65
N GLU A 148 2.08 -0.14 -18.60
CA GLU A 148 2.84 0.33 -19.78
C GLU A 148 3.90 -0.68 -20.23
N THR A 149 4.58 -1.33 -19.28
CA THR A 149 5.58 -2.37 -19.57
C THR A 149 4.99 -3.79 -19.55
N ASN A 150 3.70 -3.90 -19.27
CA ASN A 150 3.00 -5.18 -19.11
C ASN A 150 3.66 -6.09 -18.06
N GLU A 151 4.01 -5.50 -16.90
CA GLU A 151 4.75 -6.16 -15.83
C GLU A 151 4.09 -5.97 -14.45
N PHE A 152 4.38 -6.89 -13.54
CA PHE A 152 4.21 -6.64 -12.12
C PHE A 152 5.48 -6.99 -11.34
N ALA A 153 5.72 -6.24 -10.28
CA ALA A 153 6.81 -6.47 -9.34
C ALA A 153 6.28 -6.96 -8.02
N THR A 154 7.02 -7.86 -7.35
CA THR A 154 6.74 -8.27 -5.98
C THR A 154 7.95 -8.03 -5.09
N GLY A 155 7.70 -7.69 -3.82
CA GLY A 155 8.73 -7.64 -2.78
C GLY A 155 8.50 -8.73 -1.73
N ASP A 156 9.57 -9.43 -1.35
CA ASP A 156 9.48 -10.55 -0.44
C ASP A 156 10.26 -10.36 0.88
N SER A 157 10.03 -11.26 1.82
CA SER A 157 10.77 -11.31 3.09
C SER A 157 12.12 -12.03 3.00
N ASP A 158 12.50 -12.54 1.81
CA ASP A 158 13.83 -13.08 1.50
C ASP A 158 14.74 -12.04 0.84
N CYS A 159 14.40 -10.72 0.97
CA CYS A 159 15.19 -9.56 0.54
C CYS A 159 15.17 -9.29 -0.98
N ASN A 160 14.31 -9.96 -1.73
CA ASN A 160 14.29 -9.86 -3.19
C ASN A 160 13.09 -9.06 -3.69
N ILE A 161 13.26 -8.52 -4.89
CA ILE A 161 12.17 -8.13 -5.78
C ILE A 161 12.16 -9.09 -6.98
N HIS A 162 10.95 -9.44 -7.45
CA HIS A 162 10.76 -10.28 -8.61
C HIS A 162 9.87 -9.57 -9.62
N ILE A 163 10.30 -9.56 -10.87
CA ILE A 163 9.58 -8.94 -11.99
C ILE A 163 8.99 -10.04 -12.85
N PHE A 164 7.70 -9.95 -13.13
CA PHE A 164 6.94 -10.90 -13.93
C PHE A 164 6.26 -10.20 -15.10
N ASP A 165 6.02 -10.90 -16.20
CA ASP A 165 5.06 -10.46 -17.21
C ASP A 165 3.62 -10.69 -16.74
N LEU A 166 2.68 -9.84 -17.19
CA LEU A 166 1.27 -9.93 -16.82
C LEU A 166 0.49 -10.97 -17.67
N ASP A 167 0.94 -11.29 -18.88
CA ASP A 167 0.19 -12.19 -19.78
C ASP A 167 0.29 -13.65 -19.35
N GLY A 168 1.53 -14.11 -19.15
CA GLY A 168 1.81 -15.50 -18.79
C GLY A 168 2.15 -15.73 -17.32
N PHE A 169 2.33 -14.63 -16.57
CA PHE A 169 2.84 -14.65 -15.19
C PHE A 169 4.22 -15.35 -15.10
N LYS A 170 5.08 -15.14 -16.11
CA LYS A 170 6.43 -15.72 -16.14
C LYS A 170 7.41 -14.78 -15.46
N LEU A 171 8.30 -15.34 -14.66
CA LEU A 171 9.40 -14.60 -14.04
C LEU A 171 10.36 -14.07 -15.11
N LYS A 172 10.55 -12.76 -15.15
CA LYS A 172 11.51 -12.07 -16.04
C LYS A 172 12.84 -11.83 -15.33
N LYS A 173 12.79 -11.41 -14.07
CA LYS A 173 13.99 -11.03 -13.32
C LYS A 173 13.79 -11.18 -11.82
N THR A 174 14.85 -11.61 -11.12
CA THR A 174 14.97 -11.53 -9.66
C THR A 174 16.16 -10.65 -9.31
N ILE A 175 15.98 -9.73 -8.37
CA ILE A 175 17.01 -8.82 -7.89
C ILE A 175 17.08 -8.95 -6.38
N GLN A 176 18.25 -9.22 -5.83
CA GLN A 176 18.50 -9.08 -4.40
C GLN A 176 18.55 -7.59 -4.06
N ALA A 177 17.39 -7.06 -3.67
CA ALA A 177 17.19 -5.64 -3.57
C ALA A 177 17.63 -5.05 -2.24
N HIS A 178 17.40 -5.76 -1.15
CA HIS A 178 17.60 -5.28 0.22
C HIS A 178 18.44 -6.26 1.05
N THR A 179 18.87 -5.85 2.24
CA THR A 179 19.55 -6.73 3.20
C THR A 179 18.59 -7.36 4.21
N ASN A 180 17.31 -6.96 4.16
CA ASN A 180 16.22 -7.51 4.96
C ASN A 180 14.91 -7.44 4.16
N SER A 181 13.78 -7.90 4.75
CA SER A 181 12.47 -7.96 4.11
C SER A 181 12.11 -6.68 3.35
N VAL A 182 11.65 -6.84 2.11
CA VAL A 182 11.07 -5.75 1.29
C VAL A 182 9.62 -5.57 1.73
N PHE A 183 9.26 -4.37 2.18
CA PHE A 183 7.92 -4.09 2.70
C PHE A 183 7.02 -3.40 1.70
N SER A 184 7.58 -2.56 0.83
CA SER A 184 6.82 -1.89 -0.21
C SER A 184 7.56 -1.90 -1.54
N VAL A 185 6.85 -2.17 -2.61
CA VAL A 185 7.25 -1.94 -4.00
C VAL A 185 6.18 -1.09 -4.66
N LYS A 186 6.60 -0.03 -5.38
CA LYS A 186 5.68 0.84 -6.13
C LYS A 186 6.35 1.39 -7.38
N TYR A 187 5.70 1.28 -8.51
CA TYR A 187 6.12 2.04 -9.69
C TYR A 187 5.80 3.52 -9.52
N SER A 188 6.66 4.37 -10.03
CA SER A 188 6.37 5.79 -10.16
C SER A 188 5.15 6.01 -11.08
N PRO A 189 4.40 7.13 -10.93
CA PRO A 189 3.20 7.36 -11.72
C PRO A 189 3.42 7.49 -13.24
N ASP A 190 4.67 7.65 -13.67
CA ASP A 190 5.09 7.65 -15.09
C ASP A 190 5.70 6.30 -15.53
N GLY A 191 5.67 5.28 -14.68
CA GLY A 191 6.18 3.95 -14.96
C GLY A 191 7.71 3.83 -15.09
N LYS A 192 8.48 4.94 -14.99
CA LYS A 192 9.93 4.95 -15.25
C LYS A 192 10.77 4.33 -14.15
N TYR A 193 10.32 4.47 -12.91
CA TYR A 193 11.06 4.00 -11.75
C TYR A 193 10.26 3.01 -10.92
N LEU A 194 10.96 2.04 -10.35
CA LEU A 194 10.43 1.19 -9.29
C LEU A 194 11.05 1.65 -7.96
N PHE A 195 10.21 2.01 -7.00
CA PHE A 195 10.60 2.35 -5.64
C PHE A 195 10.46 1.12 -4.76
N THR A 196 11.49 0.82 -3.98
CA THR A 196 11.46 -0.28 -3.01
C THR A 196 11.92 0.20 -1.66
N THR A 197 11.25 -0.27 -0.61
CA THR A 197 11.57 0.04 0.78
C THR A 197 11.44 -1.20 1.64
N GLY A 198 12.15 -1.24 2.76
CA GLY A 198 12.14 -2.44 3.56
C GLY A 198 12.60 -2.25 5.01
N ARG A 199 12.80 -3.40 5.64
CA ARG A 199 13.18 -3.50 7.05
C ARG A 199 14.61 -3.02 7.32
N ASP A 200 15.45 -2.92 6.30
CA ASP A 200 16.80 -2.37 6.37
C ASP A 200 16.87 -0.85 6.43
N ALA A 201 15.71 -0.17 6.44
CA ALA A 201 15.56 1.28 6.47
C ALA A 201 16.09 2.00 5.22
N HIS A 202 16.35 1.28 4.14
CA HIS A 202 16.77 1.82 2.87
C HIS A 202 15.59 2.13 1.96
N LEU A 203 15.68 3.26 1.27
CA LEU A 203 14.92 3.59 0.07
C LEU A 203 15.80 3.31 -1.12
N LYS A 204 15.34 2.47 -2.04
CA LYS A 204 16.01 2.18 -3.30
C LYS A 204 15.10 2.52 -4.47
N ILE A 205 15.69 3.11 -5.52
CA ILE A 205 14.99 3.50 -6.74
C ILE A 205 15.72 2.86 -7.92
N TRP A 206 14.96 2.20 -8.77
CA TRP A 206 15.46 1.41 -9.89
C TRP A 206 14.92 1.98 -11.19
N ASP A 207 15.74 2.13 -12.20
CA ASP A 207 15.31 2.56 -13.55
C ASP A 207 14.75 1.35 -14.32
N VAL A 208 13.46 1.42 -14.65
CA VAL A 208 12.75 0.34 -15.36
C VAL A 208 13.31 0.17 -16.77
N ASN A 209 13.69 1.27 -17.44
CA ASN A 209 14.19 1.27 -18.79
C ASN A 209 15.66 0.83 -18.91
N ASP A 210 16.42 0.93 -17.81
CA ASP A 210 17.79 0.41 -17.70
C ASP A 210 17.80 -0.97 -17.01
N ALA A 211 16.91 -1.86 -17.44
CA ALA A 211 16.79 -3.22 -16.91
C ALA A 211 16.80 -3.28 -15.38
N TYR A 212 16.16 -2.32 -14.71
CA TYR A 212 16.15 -2.15 -13.25
C TYR A 212 17.55 -1.90 -12.67
N GLY A 213 18.36 -1.07 -13.32
CA GLY A 213 19.59 -0.52 -12.77
C GLY A 213 19.31 0.35 -11.56
N ILE A 214 20.18 0.31 -10.54
CA ILE A 214 20.01 1.11 -9.32
C ILE A 214 20.35 2.58 -9.57
N VAL A 215 19.40 3.49 -9.25
CA VAL A 215 19.57 4.95 -9.35
C VAL A 215 19.85 5.57 -7.99
N VAL A 216 19.13 5.09 -6.96
CA VAL A 216 19.27 5.58 -5.59
C VAL A 216 19.30 4.40 -4.63
N ASP A 217 20.22 4.48 -3.66
CA ASP A 217 20.28 3.60 -2.49
C ASP A 217 20.70 4.43 -1.28
N ILE A 218 19.75 4.78 -0.42
CA ILE A 218 19.97 5.63 0.74
C ILE A 218 19.33 5.07 2.01
N PRO A 219 20.00 5.15 3.18
CA PRO A 219 19.38 4.89 4.48
C PRO A 219 18.42 6.03 4.80
N ALA A 220 17.18 5.91 4.32
CA ALA A 220 16.22 7.00 4.35
C ALA A 220 15.59 7.22 5.73
N HIS A 221 15.55 6.21 6.59
CA HIS A 221 14.98 6.28 7.93
C HIS A 221 15.88 5.57 8.96
N MET A 222 15.53 5.67 10.26
CA MET A 222 16.26 4.99 11.34
C MET A 222 15.78 3.54 11.53
N TYR A 223 14.56 3.21 11.10
CA TYR A 223 13.94 1.90 11.20
C TYR A 223 13.21 1.57 9.91
N ALA A 224 12.63 0.38 9.85
CA ALA A 224 11.91 -0.14 8.70
C ALA A 224 10.99 0.90 8.05
N ILE A 225 11.05 0.98 6.71
CA ILE A 225 10.19 1.85 5.92
C ILE A 225 9.01 1.00 5.44
N ASN A 226 7.81 1.37 5.88
CA ASN A 226 6.61 0.58 5.67
C ASN A 226 5.92 0.86 4.33
N ASP A 227 5.97 2.11 3.85
CA ASP A 227 5.30 2.48 2.60
C ASP A 227 5.93 3.69 1.93
N VAL A 228 5.63 3.85 0.63
CA VAL A 228 5.93 5.02 -0.19
C VAL A 228 4.67 5.43 -0.95
N THR A 229 4.45 6.75 -1.14
CA THR A 229 3.35 7.28 -1.94
C THR A 229 3.80 8.51 -2.74
N PHE A 230 3.09 8.83 -3.82
CA PHE A 230 3.42 9.93 -4.71
C PHE A 230 2.35 11.02 -4.63
N SER A 231 2.78 12.28 -4.77
CA SER A 231 1.85 13.41 -4.88
C SER A 231 1.05 13.35 -6.20
N PRO A 232 -0.18 13.85 -6.22
CA PRO A 232 -1.02 13.84 -7.42
C PRO A 232 -0.41 14.57 -8.61
N ASP A 233 0.35 15.65 -8.35
CA ASP A 233 1.10 16.41 -9.36
C ASP A 233 2.42 15.77 -9.79
N ARG A 234 2.79 14.63 -9.17
CA ARG A 234 4.01 13.87 -9.42
C ARG A 234 5.32 14.61 -9.12
N SER A 235 5.26 15.73 -8.41
CA SER A 235 6.47 16.52 -8.05
C SER A 235 7.17 16.00 -6.79
N LEU A 236 6.43 15.30 -5.93
CA LEU A 236 6.90 14.81 -4.64
C LEU A 236 6.56 13.34 -4.44
N PHE A 237 7.28 12.72 -3.52
CA PHE A 237 6.89 11.46 -2.92
C PHE A 237 7.12 11.49 -1.41
N ALA A 238 6.45 10.60 -0.68
CA ALA A 238 6.59 10.48 0.76
C ALA A 238 6.86 9.02 1.16
N THR A 239 7.66 8.85 2.22
CA THR A 239 7.93 7.56 2.87
C THR A 239 7.50 7.60 4.32
N CYS A 240 7.05 6.48 4.88
CA CYS A 240 6.73 6.36 6.31
C CYS A 240 7.44 5.17 6.95
N SER A 241 7.67 5.28 8.26
CA SER A 241 8.55 4.34 8.94
C SER A 241 8.07 3.95 10.35
N MET A 242 8.60 2.84 10.83
CA MET A 242 8.57 2.44 12.24
C MET A 242 9.30 3.45 13.15
N ASP A 243 10.13 4.35 12.60
CA ASP A 243 10.76 5.45 13.35
C ASP A 243 9.79 6.57 13.72
N LYS A 244 8.49 6.40 13.42
CA LYS A 244 7.36 7.31 13.73
C LYS A 244 7.36 8.57 12.88
N SER A 245 8.22 8.67 11.88
CA SER A 245 8.30 9.82 10.99
C SER A 245 7.74 9.53 9.60
N ILE A 246 7.34 10.61 8.94
CA ILE A 246 7.06 10.65 7.51
C ILE A 246 8.09 11.59 6.90
N LYS A 247 8.67 11.22 5.78
CA LYS A 247 9.64 12.04 5.04
C LYS A 247 9.09 12.36 3.66
N VAL A 248 9.16 13.63 3.28
CA VAL A 248 8.73 14.13 1.96
C VAL A 248 9.95 14.46 1.15
N TRP A 249 9.98 14.00 -0.10
CA TRP A 249 11.10 14.01 -1.00
C TRP A 249 10.72 14.68 -2.32
N ASP A 250 11.69 15.26 -2.97
CA ASP A 250 11.57 15.80 -4.33
C ASP A 250 11.71 14.69 -5.36
N MET A 251 10.74 14.57 -6.28
CA MET A 251 10.72 13.49 -7.27
C MET A 251 11.78 13.64 -8.36
N SER A 252 12.20 14.86 -8.69
CA SER A 252 13.18 15.12 -9.75
C SER A 252 14.62 14.91 -9.31
N THR A 253 14.90 15.15 -8.01
CA THR A 253 16.27 15.10 -7.45
C THR A 253 16.45 13.96 -6.46
N PHE A 254 15.38 13.31 -6.03
CA PHE A 254 15.32 12.30 -4.97
C PHE A 254 15.88 12.79 -3.62
N LYS A 255 15.91 14.11 -3.41
CA LYS A 255 16.44 14.72 -2.18
C LYS A 255 15.33 14.95 -1.15
N LEU A 256 15.69 14.77 0.12
CA LEU A 256 14.80 15.04 1.25
C LEU A 256 14.43 16.53 1.29
N LYS A 257 13.15 16.82 1.38
CA LYS A 257 12.59 18.17 1.53
C LYS A 257 12.14 18.46 2.95
N LYS A 258 11.42 17.54 3.58
CA LYS A 258 10.80 17.76 4.88
C LYS A 258 10.66 16.47 5.68
N ILE A 259 10.69 16.60 7.00
CA ILE A 259 10.39 15.52 7.95
C ILE A 259 9.18 15.92 8.76
N ILE A 260 8.18 15.05 8.83
CA ILE A 260 7.01 15.15 9.69
C ILE A 260 7.25 14.20 10.87
N ASP A 261 7.31 14.73 12.06
CA ASP A 261 7.50 14.00 13.30
C ASP A 261 6.60 14.52 14.43
N ARG A 262 6.62 13.83 15.56
CA ARG A 262 5.79 14.20 16.71
C ARG A 262 6.18 15.54 17.32
N ALA A 263 7.46 15.84 17.39
CA ALA A 263 7.96 17.03 18.08
C ALA A 263 7.60 18.32 17.35
N ARG A 264 7.69 18.32 16.01
CA ARG A 264 7.50 19.53 15.19
C ARG A 264 6.08 19.69 14.66
N HIS A 265 5.35 18.59 14.46
CA HIS A 265 4.09 18.59 13.71
C HIS A 265 2.96 17.87 14.46
N ALA A 266 3.13 17.48 15.73
CA ALA A 266 2.20 16.61 16.46
C ALA A 266 1.89 15.31 15.69
N GLY A 267 2.94 14.72 15.11
CA GLY A 267 2.87 13.47 14.34
C GLY A 267 2.56 12.25 15.20
N HIS A 268 2.57 11.08 14.57
CA HIS A 268 2.26 9.81 15.22
C HIS A 268 3.21 9.48 16.37
N GLY A 269 2.68 8.81 17.38
CA GLY A 269 3.44 8.36 18.55
C GLY A 269 4.11 7.00 18.39
N THR A 270 3.71 6.25 17.37
CA THR A 270 4.14 4.87 17.07
C THR A 270 4.44 4.71 15.57
N SER A 271 4.69 3.47 15.12
CA SER A 271 4.94 3.15 13.71
C SER A 271 3.90 3.76 12.79
N VAL A 272 4.33 4.41 11.71
CA VAL A 272 3.47 4.84 10.61
C VAL A 272 3.43 3.73 9.57
N ASN A 273 2.25 3.19 9.28
CA ASN A 273 2.11 1.94 8.54
C ASN A 273 1.81 2.13 7.06
N LYS A 274 1.00 3.12 6.70
CA LYS A 274 0.58 3.36 5.32
C LYS A 274 0.39 4.84 5.04
N LEU A 275 0.59 5.22 3.79
CA LEU A 275 0.39 6.57 3.27
C LEU A 275 -0.58 6.56 2.10
N LEU A 276 -1.38 7.62 2.01
CA LEU A 276 -2.21 7.92 0.86
C LEU A 276 -2.09 9.42 0.58
N TRP A 277 -1.72 9.79 -0.64
CA TRP A 277 -1.74 11.18 -1.08
C TRP A 277 -2.96 11.40 -1.97
N THR A 278 -3.82 12.34 -1.61
CA THR A 278 -5.07 12.60 -2.33
C THR A 278 -4.96 13.86 -3.18
N GLY A 279 -5.78 13.95 -4.23
CA GLY A 279 -5.95 15.18 -4.99
C GLY A 279 -6.78 16.25 -4.27
N PHE A 280 -7.49 15.88 -3.21
CA PHE A 280 -8.25 16.81 -2.39
C PHE A 280 -7.30 17.70 -1.59
N GLU A 281 -7.26 18.99 -1.91
CA GLU A 281 -6.40 19.99 -1.26
C GLU A 281 -4.92 19.56 -1.10
N ASN A 282 -4.44 18.69 -1.99
CA ASN A 282 -3.09 18.12 -1.93
C ASN A 282 -2.74 17.49 -0.56
N GLN A 283 -3.72 16.83 0.07
CA GLN A 283 -3.57 16.26 1.41
C GLN A 283 -2.88 14.89 1.38
N LEU A 284 -1.90 14.75 2.27
CA LEU A 284 -1.27 13.48 2.59
C LEU A 284 -1.94 12.88 3.82
N ILE A 285 -2.34 11.62 3.75
CA ILE A 285 -2.98 10.88 4.83
C ILE A 285 -2.02 9.79 5.31
N SER A 286 -1.95 9.59 6.62
CA SER A 286 -1.11 8.55 7.24
C SER A 286 -1.88 7.80 8.32
N CYS A 287 -1.68 6.48 8.42
CA CYS A 287 -2.23 5.66 9.50
C CYS A 287 -1.12 4.98 10.31
N SER A 288 -1.43 4.62 11.56
CA SER A 288 -0.41 4.20 12.53
C SER A 288 -0.93 3.15 13.52
N ASP A 289 0.02 2.52 14.22
CA ASP A 289 -0.23 1.65 15.36
C ASP A 289 -0.82 2.41 16.57
N ASP A 290 -0.80 3.74 16.57
CA ASP A 290 -1.48 4.55 17.59
C ASP A 290 -3.00 4.62 17.42
N ARG A 291 -3.57 3.86 16.48
CA ARG A 291 -5.00 3.77 16.13
C ARG A 291 -5.54 5.02 15.43
N MET A 292 -4.70 5.99 15.15
CA MET A 292 -5.08 7.28 14.57
C MET A 292 -4.75 7.33 13.09
N ILE A 293 -5.52 8.14 12.39
CA ILE A 293 -5.24 8.54 11.02
C ILE A 293 -5.02 10.05 11.04
N SER A 294 -3.90 10.51 10.51
CA SER A 294 -3.56 11.93 10.48
C SER A 294 -3.59 12.46 9.05
N VAL A 295 -4.09 13.68 8.89
CA VAL A 295 -4.19 14.39 7.61
C VAL A 295 -3.26 15.59 7.63
N TRP A 296 -2.48 15.73 6.58
CA TRP A 296 -1.43 16.73 6.42
C TRP A 296 -1.68 17.54 5.16
N GLU A 297 -1.71 18.85 5.28
CA GLU A 297 -1.61 19.78 4.16
C GLU A 297 -0.13 19.92 3.80
N VAL A 298 0.20 19.76 2.52
CA VAL A 298 1.56 19.88 1.97
C VAL A 298 1.55 21.02 0.95
N ALA A 299 2.10 22.20 1.34
CA ALA A 299 2.11 23.43 0.54
C ALA A 299 3.54 23.85 0.14
#